data_7622dd53cb77b4e4dd3626c61dd57562
#
_entry.id   7622dd53cb77b4e4dd3626c61dd57562
#
_cell.length_a   1.000
_cell.length_b   1.000
_cell.length_c   1.000
_cell.angle_alpha   90.00
_cell.angle_beta   90.00
_cell.angle_gamma   90.00
#
_symmetry.space_group_name_H-M   'P 1'
#
loop_
_entity.id
_entity.type
_entity.pdbx_description
1 polymer ?
#
loop_
_entity_poly.entity_id
_entity_poly.type
_entity_poly.pdbx_seq_one_letter_code
_entity_poly.pdbx_strand_id
1 'polypeptide(L)'
;MQDDLFGATPPHLQPPEKASAKGPARRAGIQPVVWDEALHALARRLPPQLRLGTSSWSYPGWQGLVWEGAHSEPLLAKKGLPVYAQHPLLRTVSIDRSFYRPLSASDYLRYAEQVPADFRFVVKAPSLVTDALVRSEDGQGRAPNPAFLDPLLATQEFVAPALEGLGARTGALVFQLSPLPWQQLERLPVVLERLRAMLQTQPPLTAPDAVLAVEVRDPTWLAPAHLPHFADVLRSTGATYCLGLHARMPPLQAQLPLLRLLWPGPLVCRWNLHPANGPHGYEDAQKRYAPYDRIHDPEPQLLAELARVIAGTTGRGQRAYVTISNHAEGCAPLTVRRLAEQIVALLD
;
A
#
# COMPACT_ATOMS: atom_id res chain seq x y z
N MET A 1 12.47 -15.46 -3.46
CA MET A 1 12.20 -15.79 -2.07
C MET A 1 11.31 -14.72 -1.47
N GLN A 2 10.00 -14.86 -1.62
CA GLN A 2 9.00 -13.90 -1.13
C GLN A 2 7.70 -14.64 -0.75
N ASP A 3 7.76 -15.98 -0.64
CA ASP A 3 6.57 -16.85 -0.50
C ASP A 3 6.23 -17.26 0.94
N ASP A 4 7.02 -16.88 1.96
CA ASP A 4 6.83 -17.37 3.33
C ASP A 4 6.07 -16.43 4.28
N LEU A 5 5.40 -15.41 3.77
CA LEU A 5 4.58 -14.54 4.63
C LEU A 5 3.23 -15.16 5.05
N PHE A 6 2.87 -16.35 4.53
CA PHE A 6 1.53 -16.94 4.78
C PHE A 6 1.46 -18.47 4.82
N GLY A 7 2.54 -19.21 5.07
CA GLY A 7 2.41 -20.66 5.02
C GLY A 7 3.58 -21.53 5.45
N ALA A 8 4.15 -21.37 6.64
CA ALA A 8 4.97 -22.41 7.23
C ALA A 8 4.30 -22.93 8.51
N THR A 9 3.95 -24.21 8.51
CA THR A 9 3.52 -24.94 9.71
C THR A 9 4.75 -25.24 10.55
N PRO A 10 4.84 -24.80 11.81
CA PRO A 10 5.96 -25.18 12.68
C PRO A 10 5.86 -26.62 13.17
N PRO A 11 6.99 -27.28 13.50
CA PRO A 11 7.04 -28.66 13.93
C PRO A 11 6.40 -28.87 15.29
N HIS A 12 5.78 -30.05 15.46
CA HIS A 12 5.13 -30.54 16.66
C HIS A 12 6.03 -30.44 17.92
N LEU A 13 5.59 -29.66 18.91
CA LEU A 13 5.99 -29.82 20.30
C LEU A 13 4.78 -30.30 21.12
N GLN A 14 5.00 -31.36 21.87
CA GLN A 14 4.01 -32.03 22.72
C GLN A 14 3.53 -31.11 23.86
N PRO A 15 2.28 -31.23 24.32
CA PRO A 15 1.71 -30.33 25.31
C PRO A 15 2.05 -30.78 26.76
N PRO A 16 2.23 -29.82 27.68
CA PRO A 16 2.16 -30.11 29.11
C PRO A 16 0.72 -30.15 29.62
N GLU A 17 0.55 -30.89 30.72
CA GLU A 17 -0.67 -31.33 31.33
C GLU A 17 -1.70 -30.26 31.73
N LYS A 18 -2.94 -30.72 31.83
CA LYS A 18 -4.17 -30.00 32.13
C LYS A 18 -4.18 -29.40 33.55
N ALA A 19 -4.45 -28.10 33.61
CA ALA A 19 -5.01 -27.45 34.80
C ALA A 19 -6.45 -27.02 34.52
N SER A 20 -7.30 -27.25 35.54
CA SER A 20 -8.74 -27.26 35.59
C SER A 20 -9.53 -26.10 34.96
N ALA A 21 -10.72 -26.45 34.46
CA ALA A 21 -11.75 -25.69 33.84
C ALA A 21 -12.21 -24.42 34.59
N LYS A 22 -12.15 -23.28 33.91
CA LYS A 22 -13.11 -22.17 34.07
C LYS A 22 -14.01 -22.19 32.86
N GLY A 23 -15.34 -22.05 33.09
CA GLY A 23 -16.39 -22.14 32.08
C GLY A 23 -16.21 -21.26 30.86
N PRO A 24 -17.00 -21.43 29.78
CA PRO A 24 -16.78 -20.79 28.50
C PRO A 24 -16.97 -19.28 28.65
N ALA A 25 -15.88 -18.56 28.84
CA ALA A 25 -15.87 -17.12 28.54
C ALA A 25 -16.27 -16.98 27.09
N ARG A 26 -17.35 -16.28 26.80
CA ARG A 26 -17.67 -15.79 25.47
C ARG A 26 -16.35 -15.26 24.89
N ARG A 27 -15.87 -15.86 23.80
CA ARG A 27 -14.69 -15.37 23.10
C ARG A 27 -15.01 -13.93 22.70
N ALA A 28 -14.57 -12.99 23.49
CA ALA A 28 -14.68 -11.58 23.15
C ALA A 28 -14.01 -11.40 21.78
N GLY A 29 -14.71 -10.79 20.84
CA GLY A 29 -14.14 -10.43 19.55
C GLY A 29 -12.94 -9.52 19.74
N ILE A 30 -12.15 -9.27 18.69
CA ILE A 30 -11.08 -8.27 18.72
C ILE A 30 -11.72 -6.93 19.12
N GLN A 31 -11.13 -6.26 20.12
CA GLN A 31 -11.58 -4.95 20.58
C GLN A 31 -10.56 -3.87 20.18
N PRO A 32 -11.02 -2.67 19.82
CA PRO A 32 -10.12 -1.54 19.62
C PRO A 32 -9.51 -1.07 20.94
N VAL A 33 -8.33 -0.48 20.88
CA VAL A 33 -7.79 0.30 22.00
C VAL A 33 -8.68 1.52 22.25
N VAL A 34 -8.77 1.95 23.49
CA VAL A 34 -9.34 3.27 23.81
C VAL A 34 -8.28 4.32 23.51
N TRP A 35 -8.45 5.03 22.38
CA TRP A 35 -7.55 6.11 22.00
C TRP A 35 -7.84 7.37 22.79
N ASP A 36 -6.79 8.12 23.10
CA ASP A 36 -6.91 9.38 23.85
C ASP A 36 -7.54 10.51 22.99
N GLU A 37 -8.02 11.54 23.67
CA GLU A 37 -8.64 12.71 23.00
C GLU A 37 -7.61 13.47 22.13
N ALA A 38 -6.33 13.42 22.45
CA ALA A 38 -5.28 14.07 21.68
C ALA A 38 -5.17 13.43 20.26
N LEU A 39 -5.31 12.10 20.15
CA LEU A 39 -5.31 11.41 18.88
C LEU A 39 -6.56 11.73 18.05
N HIS A 40 -7.72 11.82 18.70
CA HIS A 40 -8.95 12.24 18.03
C HIS A 40 -8.88 13.71 17.58
N ALA A 41 -8.33 14.59 18.38
CA ALA A 41 -8.13 15.99 18.02
C ALA A 41 -7.16 16.13 16.84
N LEU A 42 -6.07 15.37 16.82
CA LEU A 42 -5.13 15.30 15.69
C LEU A 42 -5.85 14.86 14.41
N ALA A 43 -6.66 13.80 14.48
CA ALA A 43 -7.40 13.29 13.34
C ALA A 43 -8.38 14.30 12.75
N ARG A 44 -9.08 15.09 13.60
CA ARG A 44 -10.02 16.13 13.15
C ARG A 44 -9.36 17.31 12.43
N ARG A 45 -8.07 17.54 12.67
CA ARG A 45 -7.28 18.61 12.03
C ARG A 45 -6.71 18.21 10.66
N LEU A 46 -6.71 16.92 10.33
CA LEU A 46 -6.24 16.47 9.03
C LEU A 46 -7.22 16.84 7.90
N PRO A 47 -6.71 17.16 6.70
CA PRO A 47 -7.54 17.44 5.54
C PRO A 47 -8.50 16.29 5.23
N PRO A 48 -9.79 16.55 4.95
CA PRO A 48 -10.78 15.50 4.71
C PRO A 48 -10.49 14.63 3.48
N GLN A 49 -9.75 15.15 2.50
CA GLN A 49 -9.30 14.43 1.31
C GLN A 49 -8.03 13.57 1.52
N LEU A 50 -7.40 13.65 2.70
CA LEU A 50 -6.25 12.82 3.05
C LEU A 50 -6.70 11.46 3.59
N ARG A 51 -6.09 10.41 3.10
CA ARG A 51 -6.23 9.02 3.59
C ARG A 51 -4.86 8.49 3.98
N LEU A 52 -4.58 8.47 5.29
CA LEU A 52 -3.40 7.83 5.86
C LEU A 52 -3.74 6.38 6.23
N GLY A 53 -2.79 5.49 6.12
CA GLY A 53 -2.95 4.11 6.52
C GLY A 53 -1.68 3.28 6.33
N THR A 54 -1.86 1.97 6.30
CA THR A 54 -0.76 1.01 6.31
C THR A 54 -0.82 0.03 5.15
N SER A 55 0.28 -0.69 4.90
CA SER A 55 0.34 -1.69 3.82
C SER A 55 -0.43 -2.99 4.14
N SER A 56 -0.80 -3.23 5.38
CA SER A 56 -1.66 -4.33 5.85
C SER A 56 -2.16 -4.02 7.25
N TRP A 57 -3.03 -4.87 7.80
CA TRP A 57 -3.65 -4.65 9.13
C TRP A 57 -3.43 -5.79 10.12
N SER A 58 -2.83 -6.92 9.77
CA SER A 58 -2.86 -8.15 10.57
C SER A 58 -1.65 -8.37 11.49
N TYR A 59 -1.10 -7.31 12.07
CA TYR A 59 0.13 -7.39 12.88
C TYR A 59 -0.14 -7.54 14.38
N PRO A 60 0.21 -8.70 15.01
CA PRO A 60 0.08 -8.90 16.46
C PRO A 60 0.77 -7.83 17.31
N GLY A 61 1.92 -7.33 16.89
CA GLY A 61 2.69 -6.31 17.59
C GLY A 61 2.03 -4.94 17.72
N TRP A 62 0.88 -4.72 17.06
CA TRP A 62 0.11 -3.48 17.22
C TRP A 62 -0.83 -3.52 18.43
N GLN A 63 -0.65 -4.50 19.32
CA GLN A 63 -1.31 -4.54 20.63
C GLN A 63 -1.03 -3.25 21.39
N GLY A 64 -2.09 -2.64 21.95
CA GLY A 64 -1.99 -1.35 22.66
C GLY A 64 -1.91 -0.12 21.72
N LEU A 65 -1.78 -0.33 20.40
CA LEU A 65 -1.80 0.74 19.40
C LEU A 65 -3.11 0.73 18.59
N VAL A 66 -3.55 -0.44 18.16
CA VAL A 66 -4.74 -0.62 17.30
C VAL A 66 -5.79 -1.49 17.98
N TRP A 67 -5.39 -2.58 18.63
CA TRP A 67 -6.29 -3.52 19.35
C TRP A 67 -5.84 -3.79 20.77
N GLU A 68 -6.82 -4.08 21.62
CA GLU A 68 -6.59 -4.58 22.96
C GLU A 68 -6.20 -6.06 22.94
N GLY A 69 -5.28 -6.43 23.83
CA GLY A 69 -4.88 -7.82 24.03
C GLY A 69 -4.07 -8.42 22.89
N ALA A 70 -3.56 -9.61 23.15
CA ALA A 70 -2.75 -10.37 22.20
C ALA A 70 -3.66 -11.19 21.27
N HIS A 71 -3.43 -11.09 19.98
CA HIS A 71 -4.16 -11.83 18.95
C HIS A 71 -3.18 -12.46 17.98
N SER A 72 -3.53 -13.64 17.43
CA SER A 72 -2.73 -14.27 16.38
C SER A 72 -2.94 -13.56 15.04
N GLU A 73 -1.90 -13.54 14.20
CA GLU A 73 -1.98 -12.95 12.86
C GLU A 73 -3.14 -13.52 12.01
N PRO A 74 -3.40 -14.87 11.96
CA PRO A 74 -4.54 -15.39 11.19
C PRO A 74 -5.89 -14.89 11.70
N LEU A 75 -6.04 -14.65 13.01
CA LEU A 75 -7.26 -14.08 13.57
C LEU A 75 -7.41 -12.61 13.15
N LEU A 76 -6.33 -11.83 13.22
CA LEU A 76 -6.29 -10.43 12.80
C LEU A 76 -6.55 -10.30 11.30
N ALA A 77 -5.93 -11.14 10.47
CA ALA A 77 -6.16 -11.16 9.04
C ALA A 77 -7.64 -11.39 8.70
N LYS A 78 -8.32 -12.26 9.45
CA LYS A 78 -9.74 -12.61 9.22
C LYS A 78 -10.72 -11.62 9.83
N LYS A 79 -10.42 -11.01 10.99
CA LYS A 79 -11.36 -10.24 11.81
C LYS A 79 -10.85 -8.89 12.29
N GLY A 80 -9.60 -8.52 11.98
CA GLY A 80 -8.98 -7.29 12.45
C GLY A 80 -9.40 -6.04 11.69
N LEU A 81 -9.78 -6.17 10.43
CA LEU A 81 -10.08 -5.02 9.57
C LEU A 81 -11.18 -4.09 10.13
N PRO A 82 -12.31 -4.58 10.68
CA PRO A 82 -13.31 -3.71 11.29
C PRO A 82 -12.80 -2.91 12.48
N VAL A 83 -11.85 -3.45 13.23
CA VAL A 83 -11.22 -2.75 14.36
C VAL A 83 -10.17 -1.75 13.87
N TYR A 84 -9.34 -2.16 12.92
CA TYR A 84 -8.39 -1.27 12.24
C TYR A 84 -9.06 -0.01 11.69
N ALA A 85 -10.20 -0.17 11.04
CA ALA A 85 -10.94 0.92 10.42
C ALA A 85 -11.62 1.89 11.42
N GLN A 86 -11.62 1.56 12.72
CA GLN A 86 -12.08 2.46 13.78
C GLN A 86 -10.97 3.40 14.28
N HIS A 87 -9.70 3.10 13.96
CA HIS A 87 -8.57 3.93 14.41
C HIS A 87 -8.68 5.36 13.82
N PRO A 88 -8.57 6.42 14.63
CA PRO A 88 -8.83 7.79 14.20
C PRO A 88 -8.02 8.26 12.99
N LEU A 89 -6.77 7.81 12.85
CA LEU A 89 -5.87 8.20 11.75
C LEU A 89 -5.87 7.24 10.56
N LEU A 90 -6.29 5.96 10.74
CA LEU A 90 -6.14 4.92 9.72
C LEU A 90 -7.40 4.87 8.84
N ARG A 91 -7.42 5.68 7.78
CA ARG A 91 -8.56 5.85 6.87
C ARG A 91 -8.39 5.16 5.52
N THR A 92 -7.27 4.46 5.35
CA THR A 92 -6.99 3.59 4.20
C THR A 92 -6.16 2.38 4.63
N VAL A 93 -6.12 1.37 3.79
CA VAL A 93 -5.18 0.24 3.90
C VAL A 93 -4.92 -0.32 2.51
N SER A 94 -3.72 -0.87 2.30
CA SER A 94 -3.40 -1.55 1.05
C SER A 94 -3.92 -2.99 1.06
N ILE A 95 -4.51 -3.40 -0.07
CA ILE A 95 -4.80 -4.80 -0.37
C ILE A 95 -3.70 -5.29 -1.30
N ASP A 96 -2.64 -5.89 -0.74
CA ASP A 96 -1.49 -6.40 -1.50
C ASP A 96 -1.65 -7.88 -1.89
N ARG A 97 -2.61 -8.59 -1.29
CA ARG A 97 -2.92 -9.99 -1.62
C ARG A 97 -3.30 -10.19 -3.09
N SER A 98 -3.94 -9.19 -3.69
CA SER A 98 -4.29 -9.17 -5.12
C SER A 98 -3.09 -9.26 -6.05
N PHE A 99 -1.89 -8.91 -5.58
CA PHE A 99 -0.64 -9.03 -6.35
C PHE A 99 -0.30 -10.49 -6.66
N TYR A 100 -0.50 -11.38 -5.71
CA TYR A 100 -0.14 -12.81 -5.86
C TYR A 100 -1.16 -13.58 -6.67
N ARG A 101 -2.43 -13.20 -6.58
CA ARG A 101 -3.51 -13.74 -7.41
C ARG A 101 -4.62 -12.72 -7.57
N PRO A 102 -5.27 -12.66 -8.74
CA PRO A 102 -6.48 -11.86 -8.93
C PRO A 102 -7.55 -12.16 -7.87
N LEU A 103 -8.26 -11.14 -7.45
CA LEU A 103 -9.39 -11.24 -6.52
C LEU A 103 -10.70 -11.00 -7.26
N SER A 104 -11.71 -11.79 -6.91
CA SER A 104 -13.07 -11.61 -7.45
C SER A 104 -13.77 -10.38 -6.86
N ALA A 105 -14.82 -9.88 -7.53
CA ALA A 105 -15.66 -8.84 -7.00
C ALA A 105 -16.25 -9.20 -5.62
N SER A 106 -16.60 -10.46 -5.39
CA SER A 106 -17.08 -10.94 -4.08
C SER A 106 -16.00 -10.95 -3.00
N ASP A 107 -14.71 -11.13 -3.37
CA ASP A 107 -13.59 -10.96 -2.42
C ASP A 107 -13.46 -9.50 -1.99
N TYR A 108 -13.52 -8.57 -2.95
CA TYR A 108 -13.48 -7.13 -2.68
C TYR A 108 -14.71 -6.65 -1.89
N LEU A 109 -15.90 -7.14 -2.20
CA LEU A 109 -17.12 -6.81 -1.45
C LEU A 109 -16.98 -7.18 0.02
N ARG A 110 -16.40 -8.35 0.34
CA ARG A 110 -16.14 -8.76 1.72
C ARG A 110 -15.22 -7.79 2.48
N TYR A 111 -14.27 -7.13 1.81
CA TYR A 111 -13.49 -6.06 2.43
C TYR A 111 -14.33 -4.80 2.61
N ALA A 112 -15.07 -4.40 1.59
CA ALA A 112 -15.90 -3.19 1.62
C ALA A 112 -16.94 -3.19 2.75
N GLU A 113 -17.55 -4.35 3.02
CA GLU A 113 -18.55 -4.53 4.07
C GLU A 113 -18.01 -4.38 5.50
N GLN A 114 -16.68 -4.47 5.68
CA GLN A 114 -16.04 -4.44 6.98
C GLN A 114 -15.60 -3.03 7.42
N VAL A 115 -15.75 -2.03 6.58
CA VAL A 115 -15.21 -0.68 6.84
C VAL A 115 -16.26 0.40 6.69
N PRO A 116 -16.11 1.57 7.34
CA PRO A 116 -17.02 2.71 7.21
C PRO A 116 -17.13 3.23 5.77
N ALA A 117 -18.17 4.00 5.49
CA ALA A 117 -18.48 4.50 4.15
C ALA A 117 -17.38 5.46 3.59
N ASP A 118 -16.68 6.16 4.48
CA ASP A 118 -15.60 7.11 4.13
C ASP A 118 -14.21 6.48 4.06
N PHE A 119 -14.09 5.20 4.39
CA PHE A 119 -12.85 4.44 4.24
C PHE A 119 -12.54 4.16 2.76
N ARG A 120 -11.27 4.17 2.39
CA ARG A 120 -10.82 3.88 1.02
C ARG A 120 -9.72 2.84 1.02
N PHE A 121 -9.74 1.97 0.01
CA PHE A 121 -8.68 0.97 -0.18
C PHE A 121 -7.68 1.43 -1.23
N VAL A 122 -6.40 1.18 -0.96
CA VAL A 122 -5.34 1.17 -1.97
C VAL A 122 -5.15 -0.28 -2.39
N VAL A 123 -5.29 -0.58 -3.67
CA VAL A 123 -5.26 -1.96 -4.15
C VAL A 123 -4.11 -2.14 -5.14
N LYS A 124 -3.28 -3.14 -4.91
CA LYS A 124 -2.16 -3.47 -5.77
C LYS A 124 -2.62 -4.40 -6.89
N ALA A 125 -2.29 -4.06 -8.14
CA ALA A 125 -2.60 -4.90 -9.30
C ALA A 125 -1.88 -6.25 -9.25
N PRO A 126 -2.48 -7.31 -9.82
CA PRO A 126 -1.85 -8.63 -9.91
C PRO A 126 -0.53 -8.61 -10.68
N SER A 127 0.45 -9.41 -10.21
CA SER A 127 1.71 -9.63 -10.93
C SER A 127 1.49 -10.21 -12.33
N LEU A 128 0.36 -10.87 -12.55
CA LEU A 128 -0.08 -11.33 -13.87
C LEU A 128 0.09 -10.25 -14.95
N VAL A 129 -0.30 -9.00 -14.66
CA VAL A 129 -0.27 -7.90 -15.63
C VAL A 129 0.84 -6.88 -15.35
N THR A 130 1.50 -6.94 -14.19
CA THR A 130 2.51 -5.95 -13.77
C THR A 130 3.93 -6.48 -13.71
N ASP A 131 4.15 -7.79 -13.88
CA ASP A 131 5.48 -8.37 -13.99
C ASP A 131 5.80 -8.73 -15.43
N ALA A 132 6.95 -8.26 -15.93
CA ALA A 132 7.42 -8.54 -17.28
C ALA A 132 7.90 -9.99 -17.46
N LEU A 133 8.11 -10.72 -16.36
CA LEU A 133 8.58 -12.09 -16.36
C LEU A 133 7.59 -13.00 -15.63
N VAL A 134 7.40 -14.19 -16.16
CA VAL A 134 6.84 -15.30 -15.39
C VAL A 134 7.88 -15.73 -14.37
N ARG A 135 7.52 -15.73 -13.08
CA ARG A 135 8.44 -16.13 -12.01
C ARG A 135 8.16 -17.55 -11.53
N SER A 136 9.23 -18.22 -11.12
CA SER A 136 9.15 -19.46 -10.36
C SER A 136 8.80 -19.19 -8.88
N GLU A 137 8.51 -20.24 -8.12
CA GLU A 137 8.21 -20.16 -6.68
C GLU A 137 9.33 -19.49 -5.86
N ASP A 138 10.58 -19.64 -6.28
CA ASP A 138 11.75 -18.98 -5.71
C ASP A 138 11.93 -17.51 -6.19
N GLY A 139 10.95 -16.96 -6.92
CA GLY A 139 10.93 -15.57 -7.40
C GLY A 139 11.84 -15.28 -8.60
N GLN A 140 12.56 -16.28 -9.16
CA GLN A 140 13.40 -16.10 -10.33
C GLN A 140 12.57 -15.96 -11.61
N GLY A 141 12.94 -15.00 -12.47
CA GLY A 141 12.33 -14.86 -13.79
C GLY A 141 12.72 -16.02 -14.72
N ARG A 142 11.72 -16.73 -15.26
CA ARG A 142 11.94 -17.90 -16.14
C ARG A 142 11.74 -17.58 -17.61
N ALA A 143 10.73 -16.79 -17.95
CA ALA A 143 10.35 -16.49 -19.31
C ALA A 143 9.67 -15.11 -19.39
N PRO A 144 9.62 -14.49 -20.58
CA PRO A 144 8.78 -13.33 -20.80
C PRO A 144 7.32 -13.62 -20.46
N ASN A 145 6.67 -12.68 -19.79
CA ASN A 145 5.25 -12.80 -19.47
C ASN A 145 4.40 -12.22 -20.62
N PRO A 146 3.62 -13.03 -21.35
CA PRO A 146 2.79 -12.55 -22.44
C PRO A 146 1.65 -11.64 -21.97
N ALA A 147 1.21 -11.80 -20.71
CA ALA A 147 0.15 -10.99 -20.08
C ALA A 147 0.65 -9.63 -19.54
N PHE A 148 1.97 -9.37 -19.59
CA PHE A 148 2.52 -8.11 -19.10
C PHE A 148 1.93 -6.91 -19.86
N LEU A 149 1.31 -5.99 -19.13
CA LEU A 149 0.59 -4.82 -19.65
C LEU A 149 -0.50 -5.18 -20.67
N ASP A 150 -1.14 -6.34 -20.52
CA ASP A 150 -2.28 -6.73 -21.34
C ASP A 150 -3.52 -5.91 -20.92
N PRO A 151 -4.15 -5.15 -21.82
CA PRO A 151 -5.27 -4.28 -21.49
C PRO A 151 -6.51 -5.03 -21.03
N LEU A 152 -6.82 -6.16 -21.66
CA LEU A 152 -8.02 -6.95 -21.37
C LEU A 152 -7.90 -7.65 -20.02
N LEU A 153 -6.76 -8.29 -19.78
CA LEU A 153 -6.48 -8.95 -18.50
C LEU A 153 -6.40 -7.93 -17.35
N ALA A 154 -5.82 -6.74 -17.56
CA ALA A 154 -5.82 -5.69 -16.56
C ALA A 154 -7.23 -5.24 -16.17
N THR A 155 -8.14 -5.21 -17.14
CA THR A 155 -9.56 -4.90 -16.90
C THR A 155 -10.26 -6.04 -16.17
N GLN A 156 -10.18 -7.26 -16.70
CA GLN A 156 -10.96 -8.41 -16.24
C GLN A 156 -10.50 -8.95 -14.89
N GLU A 157 -9.18 -8.98 -14.68
CA GLU A 157 -8.57 -9.60 -13.50
C GLU A 157 -8.26 -8.59 -12.38
N PHE A 158 -8.44 -7.30 -12.63
CA PHE A 158 -8.12 -6.29 -11.63
C PHE A 158 -9.14 -5.14 -11.54
N VAL A 159 -9.22 -4.28 -12.56
CA VAL A 159 -9.93 -3.00 -12.42
C VAL A 159 -11.43 -3.20 -12.27
N ALA A 160 -12.06 -3.99 -13.14
CA ALA A 160 -13.50 -4.23 -13.09
C ALA A 160 -13.94 -4.94 -11.80
N PRO A 161 -13.31 -6.05 -11.35
CA PRO A 161 -13.67 -6.67 -10.08
C PRO A 161 -13.46 -5.77 -8.86
N ALA A 162 -12.40 -4.94 -8.87
CA ALA A 162 -12.14 -4.03 -7.77
C ALA A 162 -13.19 -2.92 -7.70
N LEU A 163 -13.56 -2.32 -8.82
CA LEU A 163 -14.62 -1.29 -8.88
C LEU A 163 -15.98 -1.86 -8.50
N GLU A 164 -16.33 -3.05 -8.99
CA GLU A 164 -17.60 -3.72 -8.68
C GLU A 164 -17.69 -4.05 -7.19
N GLY A 165 -16.67 -4.69 -6.63
CA GLY A 165 -16.71 -5.19 -5.25
C GLY A 165 -16.49 -4.10 -4.20
N LEU A 166 -15.57 -3.15 -4.41
CA LEU A 166 -15.31 -2.07 -3.45
C LEU A 166 -16.30 -0.92 -3.58
N GLY A 167 -16.87 -0.70 -4.77
CA GLY A 167 -17.77 0.40 -5.03
C GLY A 167 -17.19 1.75 -4.60
N ALA A 168 -17.95 2.53 -3.82
CA ALA A 168 -17.54 3.83 -3.31
C ALA A 168 -16.30 3.79 -2.38
N ARG A 169 -15.89 2.62 -1.91
CA ARG A 169 -14.67 2.45 -1.08
C ARG A 169 -13.40 2.25 -1.89
N THR A 170 -13.48 2.30 -3.22
CA THR A 170 -12.30 2.31 -4.09
C THR A 170 -11.55 3.63 -3.89
N GLY A 171 -10.26 3.53 -3.55
CA GLY A 171 -9.34 4.66 -3.43
C GLY A 171 -8.34 4.66 -4.58
N ALA A 172 -7.16 4.07 -4.41
CA ALA A 172 -6.16 4.01 -5.47
C ALA A 172 -5.99 2.57 -5.98
N LEU A 173 -6.12 2.38 -7.28
CA LEU A 173 -5.78 1.14 -7.97
C LEU A 173 -4.36 1.29 -8.53
N VAL A 174 -3.40 0.55 -7.97
CA VAL A 174 -1.97 0.76 -8.21
C VAL A 174 -1.39 -0.34 -9.07
N PHE A 175 -1.02 -0.01 -10.29
CA PHE A 175 -0.19 -0.85 -11.16
C PHE A 175 1.27 -0.70 -10.74
N GLN A 176 1.71 -1.51 -9.77
CA GLN A 176 3.12 -1.56 -9.39
C GLN A 176 3.86 -2.45 -10.37
N LEU A 177 4.61 -1.86 -11.28
CA LEU A 177 5.45 -2.59 -12.22
C LEU A 177 6.66 -3.18 -11.49
N SER A 178 6.85 -4.50 -11.61
CA SER A 178 8.05 -5.18 -11.13
C SER A 178 9.29 -4.65 -11.88
N PRO A 179 10.50 -4.78 -11.30
CA PRO A 179 11.72 -4.40 -12.01
C PRO A 179 11.80 -5.04 -13.38
N LEU A 180 12.02 -4.22 -14.40
CA LEU A 180 12.08 -4.69 -15.78
C LEU A 180 13.42 -5.37 -16.09
N PRO A 181 13.45 -6.40 -16.97
CA PRO A 181 14.67 -6.86 -17.59
C PRO A 181 15.39 -5.72 -18.33
N TRP A 182 16.72 -5.76 -18.38
CA TRP A 182 17.52 -4.70 -19.00
C TRP A 182 17.16 -4.47 -20.48
N GLN A 183 16.83 -5.53 -21.22
CA GLN A 183 16.40 -5.43 -22.62
C GLN A 183 15.10 -4.62 -22.81
N GLN A 184 14.22 -4.63 -21.80
CA GLN A 184 13.00 -3.81 -21.82
C GLN A 184 13.28 -2.38 -21.37
N LEU A 185 14.22 -2.18 -20.42
CA LEU A 185 14.67 -0.84 -20.01
C LEU A 185 15.33 -0.08 -21.19
N GLU A 186 16.13 -0.77 -22.02
CA GLU A 186 16.68 -0.17 -23.26
C GLU A 186 15.59 0.25 -24.27
N ARG A 187 14.43 -0.41 -24.20
CA ARG A 187 13.26 -0.12 -25.06
C ARG A 187 12.13 0.52 -24.26
N LEU A 188 12.44 1.29 -23.22
CA LEU A 188 11.45 1.88 -22.34
C LEU A 188 10.37 2.69 -23.07
N PRO A 189 10.65 3.44 -24.16
CA PRO A 189 9.60 4.08 -24.96
C PRO A 189 8.52 3.11 -25.48
N VAL A 190 8.89 1.89 -25.88
CA VAL A 190 7.94 0.86 -26.32
C VAL A 190 7.09 0.36 -25.14
N VAL A 191 7.70 0.18 -23.97
CA VAL A 191 6.97 -0.21 -22.75
C VAL A 191 6.01 0.89 -22.31
N LEU A 192 6.40 2.16 -22.45
CA LEU A 192 5.55 3.31 -22.18
C LEU A 192 4.30 3.34 -23.07
N GLU A 193 4.42 3.03 -24.36
CA GLU A 193 3.26 2.95 -25.24
C GLU A 193 2.35 1.75 -24.94
N ARG A 194 2.91 0.61 -24.54
CA ARG A 194 2.11 -0.52 -24.03
C ARG A 194 1.37 -0.15 -22.74
N LEU A 195 2.04 0.56 -21.83
CA LEU A 195 1.42 1.07 -20.61
C LEU A 195 0.28 2.04 -20.95
N ARG A 196 0.49 2.94 -21.90
CA ARG A 196 -0.55 3.87 -22.41
C ARG A 196 -1.77 3.10 -22.92
N ALA A 197 -1.56 2.14 -23.80
CA ALA A 197 -2.63 1.32 -24.36
C ALA A 197 -3.41 0.56 -23.27
N MET A 198 -2.72 -0.02 -22.31
CA MET A 198 -3.35 -0.70 -21.15
C MET A 198 -4.20 0.28 -20.34
N LEU A 199 -3.66 1.43 -19.96
CA LEU A 199 -4.36 2.41 -19.13
C LEU A 199 -5.58 3.03 -19.85
N GLN A 200 -5.49 3.30 -21.16
CA GLN A 200 -6.58 3.86 -21.96
C GLN A 200 -7.79 2.91 -22.08
N THR A 201 -7.55 1.61 -21.99
CA THR A 201 -8.60 0.59 -22.12
C THR A 201 -9.39 0.39 -20.83
N GLN A 202 -8.89 0.92 -19.70
CA GLN A 202 -9.56 0.71 -18.43
C GLN A 202 -10.94 1.39 -18.38
N PRO A 203 -11.93 0.76 -17.71
CA PRO A 203 -13.25 1.35 -17.57
C PRO A 203 -13.20 2.65 -16.78
N PRO A 204 -14.15 3.58 -17.01
CA PRO A 204 -14.27 4.80 -16.21
C PRO A 204 -14.37 4.47 -14.70
N LEU A 205 -13.65 5.22 -13.88
CA LEU A 205 -13.71 5.08 -12.44
C LEU A 205 -15.03 5.65 -11.92
N THR A 206 -15.93 4.77 -11.50
CA THR A 206 -17.28 5.14 -11.04
C THR A 206 -17.29 5.68 -9.61
N ALA A 207 -16.31 5.30 -8.80
CA ALA A 207 -16.16 5.84 -7.43
C ALA A 207 -15.56 7.25 -7.49
N PRO A 208 -16.16 8.25 -6.82
CA PRO A 208 -15.77 9.66 -6.96
C PRO A 208 -14.34 9.97 -6.50
N ASP A 209 -13.81 9.11 -5.61
CA ASP A 209 -12.46 9.28 -5.06
C ASP A 209 -11.43 8.34 -5.71
N ALA A 210 -11.84 7.46 -6.62
CA ALA A 210 -10.96 6.47 -7.22
C ALA A 210 -9.91 7.09 -8.15
N VAL A 211 -8.69 6.53 -8.11
CA VAL A 211 -7.54 6.92 -8.94
C VAL A 211 -6.87 5.69 -9.52
N LEU A 212 -6.46 5.74 -10.78
CA LEU A 212 -5.45 4.82 -11.32
C LEU A 212 -4.06 5.40 -11.04
N ALA A 213 -3.16 4.58 -10.53
CA ALA A 213 -1.79 5.00 -10.26
C ALA A 213 -0.77 3.98 -10.77
N VAL A 214 0.38 4.44 -11.20
CA VAL A 214 1.49 3.60 -11.65
C VAL A 214 2.67 3.78 -10.72
N GLU A 215 3.13 2.69 -10.13
CA GLU A 215 4.35 2.62 -9.32
C GLU A 215 5.43 1.88 -10.10
N VAL A 216 6.64 2.44 -10.17
CA VAL A 216 7.79 1.81 -10.82
C VAL A 216 8.84 1.41 -9.80
N ARG A 217 9.74 0.49 -10.17
CA ARG A 217 10.79 -0.06 -9.30
C ARG A 217 12.19 0.05 -9.92
N ASP A 218 12.33 0.98 -10.87
CA ASP A 218 13.60 1.27 -11.53
C ASP A 218 13.75 2.77 -11.75
N PRO A 219 14.89 3.39 -11.37
CA PRO A 219 15.15 4.82 -11.55
C PRO A 219 15.14 5.27 -13.01
N THR A 220 15.38 4.37 -13.95
CA THR A 220 15.44 4.68 -15.39
C THR A 220 14.17 5.35 -15.91
N TRP A 221 13.01 5.00 -15.35
CA TRP A 221 11.73 5.64 -15.68
C TRP A 221 11.70 7.15 -15.43
N LEU A 222 12.50 7.60 -14.44
CA LEU A 222 12.58 8.99 -14.00
C LEU A 222 13.77 9.73 -14.60
N ALA A 223 14.57 9.05 -15.43
CA ALA A 223 15.69 9.69 -16.12
C ALA A 223 15.18 10.82 -17.06
N PRO A 224 15.95 11.90 -17.24
CA PRO A 224 15.54 13.04 -18.10
C PRO A 224 15.09 12.65 -19.51
N ALA A 225 15.66 11.58 -20.07
CA ALA A 225 15.30 11.07 -21.39
C ALA A 225 13.88 10.45 -21.44
N HIS A 226 13.36 9.94 -20.33
CA HIS A 226 12.09 9.19 -20.28
C HIS A 226 11.00 9.90 -19.50
N LEU A 227 11.37 10.73 -18.55
CA LEU A 227 10.44 11.40 -17.62
C LEU A 227 9.32 12.20 -18.34
N PRO A 228 9.60 13.00 -19.41
CA PRO A 228 8.52 13.71 -20.12
C PRO A 228 7.52 12.76 -20.80
N HIS A 229 8.02 11.68 -21.42
CA HIS A 229 7.18 10.68 -22.06
C HIS A 229 6.34 9.93 -21.02
N PHE A 230 6.91 9.53 -19.89
CA PHE A 230 6.17 8.89 -18.81
C PHE A 230 5.09 9.81 -18.24
N ALA A 231 5.42 11.10 -18.01
CA ALA A 231 4.43 12.09 -17.58
C ALA A 231 3.27 12.25 -18.58
N ASP A 232 3.58 12.24 -19.88
CA ASP A 232 2.58 12.32 -20.94
C ASP A 232 1.67 11.09 -20.98
N VAL A 233 2.23 9.89 -20.84
CA VAL A 233 1.45 8.64 -20.71
C VAL A 233 0.46 8.74 -19.56
N LEU A 234 0.91 9.12 -18.37
CA LEU A 234 0.04 9.21 -17.18
C LEU A 234 -1.03 10.28 -17.37
N ARG A 235 -0.65 11.48 -17.84
CA ARG A 235 -1.58 12.59 -18.03
C ARG A 235 -2.66 12.28 -19.08
N SER A 236 -2.26 11.74 -20.22
CA SER A 236 -3.18 11.43 -21.33
C SER A 236 -4.15 10.30 -21.02
N THR A 237 -3.85 9.47 -20.02
CA THR A 237 -4.70 8.35 -19.58
C THR A 237 -5.49 8.66 -18.31
N GLY A 238 -5.31 9.83 -17.70
CA GLY A 238 -5.92 10.19 -16.43
C GLY A 238 -5.36 9.44 -15.23
N ALA A 239 -4.25 8.71 -15.39
CA ALA A 239 -3.54 8.06 -14.31
C ALA A 239 -2.58 9.02 -13.61
N THR A 240 -2.19 8.68 -12.38
CA THR A 240 -1.16 9.42 -11.63
C THR A 240 0.07 8.55 -11.34
N TYR A 241 1.12 9.20 -10.88
CA TYR A 241 2.30 8.51 -10.39
C TYR A 241 2.11 8.10 -8.92
N CYS A 242 2.35 6.84 -8.61
CA CYS A 242 2.48 6.39 -7.22
C CYS A 242 3.92 6.58 -6.76
N LEU A 243 4.13 7.54 -5.87
CA LEU A 243 5.41 7.81 -5.24
C LEU A 243 5.84 6.58 -4.41
N GLY A 244 6.86 5.88 -4.88
CA GLY A 244 7.40 4.69 -4.23
C GLY A 244 8.60 5.04 -3.35
N LEU A 245 8.46 4.97 -2.02
CA LEU A 245 9.58 5.11 -1.09
C LEU A 245 10.09 3.71 -0.74
N HIS A 246 11.14 3.31 -1.42
CA HIS A 246 11.70 1.97 -1.41
C HIS A 246 13.20 2.01 -1.70
N ALA A 247 13.98 1.11 -1.12
CA ALA A 247 15.43 1.04 -1.27
C ALA A 247 15.95 0.98 -2.72
N ARG A 248 15.12 0.53 -3.68
CA ARG A 248 15.46 0.52 -5.12
C ARG A 248 15.18 1.85 -5.83
N MET A 249 14.40 2.73 -5.22
CA MET A 249 13.99 3.99 -5.84
C MET A 249 14.88 5.14 -5.38
N PRO A 250 15.03 6.17 -6.19
CA PRO A 250 15.75 7.36 -5.77
C PRO A 250 14.98 8.06 -4.63
N PRO A 251 15.65 8.94 -3.87
CA PRO A 251 15.02 9.73 -2.82
C PRO A 251 13.77 10.47 -3.31
N LEU A 252 12.87 10.80 -2.38
CA LEU A 252 11.63 11.50 -2.66
C LEU A 252 11.85 12.72 -3.56
N GLN A 253 12.85 13.54 -3.27
CA GLN A 253 13.12 14.76 -4.02
C GLN A 253 13.43 14.53 -5.50
N ALA A 254 14.10 13.43 -5.84
CA ALA A 254 14.38 13.06 -7.23
C ALA A 254 13.12 12.55 -7.97
N GLN A 255 12.05 12.20 -7.25
CA GLN A 255 10.77 11.79 -7.82
C GLN A 255 9.79 12.97 -7.99
N LEU A 256 9.99 14.09 -7.28
CA LEU A 256 9.13 15.27 -7.35
C LEU A 256 8.96 15.89 -8.75
N PRO A 257 9.97 15.90 -9.66
CA PRO A 257 9.78 16.44 -11.00
C PRO A 257 8.61 15.80 -11.74
N LEU A 258 8.41 14.48 -11.63
CA LEU A 258 7.27 13.80 -12.24
C LEU A 258 5.94 14.25 -11.63
N LEU A 259 5.85 14.34 -10.30
CA LEU A 259 4.64 14.83 -9.64
C LEU A 259 4.29 16.26 -10.06
N ARG A 260 5.29 17.13 -10.23
CA ARG A 260 5.09 18.50 -10.72
C ARG A 260 4.55 18.55 -12.14
N LEU A 261 4.99 17.65 -13.02
CA LEU A 261 4.47 17.52 -14.38
C LEU A 261 3.01 17.03 -14.41
N LEU A 262 2.59 16.27 -13.38
CA LEU A 262 1.21 15.76 -13.27
C LEU A 262 0.29 16.70 -12.50
N TRP A 263 0.79 17.83 -12.03
CA TRP A 263 0.00 18.82 -11.29
C TRP A 263 -0.96 19.60 -12.21
N PRO A 264 -2.22 19.91 -11.76
CA PRO A 264 -2.85 19.45 -10.52
C PRO A 264 -3.34 18.00 -10.62
N GLY A 265 -3.09 17.21 -9.57
CA GLY A 265 -3.48 15.80 -9.55
C GLY A 265 -3.38 15.18 -8.15
N PRO A 266 -3.97 14.01 -7.94
CA PRO A 266 -3.92 13.31 -6.67
C PRO A 266 -2.50 12.81 -6.37
N LEU A 267 -2.19 12.73 -5.07
CA LEU A 267 -1.00 12.05 -4.57
C LEU A 267 -1.36 10.61 -4.17
N VAL A 268 -0.62 9.65 -4.70
CA VAL A 268 -0.58 8.28 -4.19
C VAL A 268 0.84 8.01 -3.74
N CYS A 269 1.03 7.56 -2.50
CA CYS A 269 2.34 7.27 -1.93
C CYS A 269 2.33 5.93 -1.20
N ARG A 270 3.34 5.10 -1.45
CA ARG A 270 3.58 3.86 -0.73
C ARG A 270 5.00 3.88 -0.15
N TRP A 271 5.10 4.00 1.17
CA TRP A 271 6.38 3.92 1.89
C TRP A 271 6.62 2.48 2.33
N ASN A 272 7.41 1.76 1.57
CA ASN A 272 7.49 0.30 1.63
C ASN A 272 8.67 -0.24 2.42
N LEU A 273 9.88 0.29 2.21
CA LEU A 273 11.10 -0.30 2.77
C LEU A 273 12.15 0.77 3.05
N HIS A 274 12.71 0.73 4.27
CA HIS A 274 13.81 1.61 4.66
C HIS A 274 15.06 1.34 3.82
N PRO A 275 15.75 2.39 3.31
CA PRO A 275 16.93 2.23 2.46
C PRO A 275 18.07 1.43 3.09
N ALA A 276 18.23 1.50 4.42
CA ALA A 276 19.27 0.76 5.15
C ALA A 276 19.19 -0.76 5.01
N ASN A 277 18.01 -1.31 4.64
CA ASN A 277 17.83 -2.75 4.46
C ASN A 277 18.13 -3.21 3.02
N GLY A 278 18.50 -2.29 2.13
CA GLY A 278 18.79 -2.60 0.73
C GLY A 278 17.55 -3.00 -0.10
N PRO A 279 17.74 -3.24 -1.40
CA PRO A 279 16.60 -3.44 -2.33
C PRO A 279 15.89 -4.78 -2.18
N HIS A 280 16.47 -5.76 -1.50
CA HIS A 280 15.91 -7.09 -1.20
C HIS A 280 15.77 -7.33 0.31
N GLY A 281 15.91 -6.28 1.12
CA GLY A 281 16.00 -6.36 2.56
C GLY A 281 14.67 -6.51 3.32
N TYR A 282 13.61 -7.04 2.71
CA TYR A 282 12.35 -7.29 3.43
C TYR A 282 12.50 -8.33 4.55
N GLU A 283 13.25 -9.42 4.29
CA GLU A 283 13.52 -10.43 5.31
C GLU A 283 14.37 -9.87 6.46
N ASP A 284 15.40 -9.07 6.13
CA ASP A 284 16.25 -8.45 7.13
C ASP A 284 15.48 -7.40 7.95
N ALA A 285 14.65 -6.60 7.28
CA ALA A 285 13.75 -5.66 7.96
C ALA A 285 12.75 -6.39 8.86
N GLN A 286 12.20 -7.54 8.43
CA GLN A 286 11.30 -8.36 9.24
C GLN A 286 12.00 -8.87 10.50
N LYS A 287 13.20 -9.44 10.36
CA LYS A 287 13.99 -9.93 11.51
C LYS A 287 14.33 -8.81 12.48
N ARG A 288 14.63 -7.61 11.96
CA ARG A 288 15.07 -6.46 12.74
C ARG A 288 13.92 -5.75 13.43
N TYR A 289 12.75 -5.64 12.79
CA TYR A 289 11.64 -4.81 13.25
C TYR A 289 10.50 -5.59 13.92
N ALA A 290 10.46 -6.93 13.78
CA ALA A 290 9.47 -7.73 14.51
C ALA A 290 9.62 -7.52 16.03
N PRO A 291 8.50 -7.41 16.75
CA PRO A 291 7.11 -7.64 16.36
C PRO A 291 6.39 -6.41 15.76
N TYR A 292 7.05 -5.34 15.38
CA TYR A 292 6.51 -4.10 14.79
C TYR A 292 5.75 -3.22 15.79
N ASP A 293 6.22 -3.18 17.04
CA ASP A 293 5.59 -2.47 18.15
C ASP A 293 6.20 -1.09 18.44
N ARG A 294 7.30 -0.74 17.76
CA ARG A 294 8.03 0.52 17.97
C ARG A 294 8.76 0.99 16.70
N ILE A 295 9.14 2.25 16.69
CA ILE A 295 10.06 2.79 15.69
C ILE A 295 11.48 2.30 15.98
N HIS A 296 12.14 1.74 14.98
CA HIS A 296 13.53 1.26 15.05
C HIS A 296 14.48 2.21 14.32
N ASP A 297 14.17 2.51 13.06
CA ASP A 297 15.01 3.33 12.20
C ASP A 297 14.20 4.57 11.73
N PRO A 298 14.18 5.66 12.51
CA PRO A 298 13.42 6.84 12.17
C PRO A 298 14.05 7.61 11.00
N GLU A 299 13.20 8.06 10.07
CA GLU A 299 13.57 8.90 8.91
C GLU A 299 12.94 10.30 9.02
N PRO A 300 13.39 11.15 9.97
CA PRO A 300 12.71 12.41 10.26
C PRO A 300 12.75 13.40 9.09
N GLN A 301 13.80 13.37 8.27
CA GLN A 301 13.91 14.24 7.10
C GLN A 301 12.91 13.82 6.02
N LEU A 302 12.85 12.54 5.68
CA LEU A 302 11.89 11.98 4.72
C LEU A 302 10.45 12.22 5.20
N LEU A 303 10.18 12.02 6.48
CA LEU A 303 8.88 12.27 7.10
C LEU A 303 8.45 13.75 6.92
N ALA A 304 9.34 14.70 7.20
CA ALA A 304 9.07 16.13 7.04
C ALA A 304 8.89 16.54 5.57
N GLU A 305 9.65 15.93 4.65
CA GLU A 305 9.51 16.16 3.21
C GLU A 305 8.18 15.63 2.69
N LEU A 306 7.81 14.41 3.07
CA LEU A 306 6.53 13.80 2.71
C LEU A 306 5.36 14.60 3.27
N ALA A 307 5.45 15.08 4.52
CA ALA A 307 4.44 15.94 5.13
C ALA A 307 4.22 17.22 4.31
N ARG A 308 5.29 17.88 3.83
CA ARG A 308 5.19 19.07 2.95
C ARG A 308 4.51 18.77 1.62
N VAL A 309 4.83 17.63 0.98
CA VAL A 309 4.19 17.20 -0.26
C VAL A 309 2.69 16.95 -0.03
N ILE A 310 2.33 16.27 1.06
CA ILE A 310 0.93 16.00 1.41
C ILE A 310 0.19 17.30 1.71
N ALA A 311 0.73 18.17 2.57
CA ALA A 311 0.10 19.45 2.91
C ALA A 311 -0.08 20.34 1.67
N GLY A 312 0.93 20.43 0.80
CA GLY A 312 0.84 21.16 -0.46
C GLY A 312 -0.21 20.60 -1.42
N THR A 313 -0.36 19.27 -1.49
CA THR A 313 -1.36 18.60 -2.31
C THR A 313 -2.76 18.83 -1.77
N THR A 314 -2.98 18.55 -0.50
CA THR A 314 -4.31 18.62 0.13
C THR A 314 -4.76 20.05 0.35
N GLY A 315 -3.85 20.97 0.64
CA GLY A 315 -4.14 22.41 0.74
C GLY A 315 -4.62 23.06 -0.57
N ARG A 316 -4.44 22.37 -1.70
CA ARG A 316 -4.99 22.75 -3.01
C ARG A 316 -6.21 21.91 -3.41
N GLY A 317 -6.85 21.22 -2.46
CA GLY A 317 -8.05 20.44 -2.67
C GLY A 317 -7.83 19.08 -3.35
N GLN A 318 -6.57 18.68 -3.61
CA GLN A 318 -6.27 17.39 -4.24
C GLN A 318 -6.30 16.26 -3.21
N ARG A 319 -6.68 15.06 -3.65
CA ARG A 319 -6.70 13.86 -2.81
C ARG A 319 -5.30 13.34 -2.55
N ALA A 320 -5.09 12.74 -1.38
CA ALA A 320 -3.85 12.06 -1.04
C ALA A 320 -4.13 10.71 -0.37
N TYR A 321 -3.53 9.66 -0.92
CA TYR A 321 -3.52 8.30 -0.40
C TYR A 321 -2.10 7.93 0.00
N VAL A 322 -1.86 7.67 1.28
CA VAL A 322 -0.52 7.33 1.78
C VAL A 322 -0.61 6.06 2.60
N THR A 323 0.08 5.02 2.16
CA THR A 323 0.21 3.76 2.90
C THR A 323 1.65 3.54 3.32
N ILE A 324 1.84 3.17 4.58
CA ILE A 324 3.15 2.96 5.21
C ILE A 324 3.28 1.51 5.64
N SER A 325 4.41 0.89 5.30
CA SER A 325 4.77 -0.45 5.77
C SER A 325 5.47 -0.39 7.13
N ASN A 326 5.36 -1.45 7.92
CA ASN A 326 6.22 -1.62 9.10
C ASN A 326 7.71 -1.63 8.74
N HIS A 327 8.06 -2.05 7.53
CA HIS A 327 9.44 -2.06 7.04
C HIS A 327 9.99 -0.66 6.69
N ALA A 328 9.16 0.39 6.82
CA ALA A 328 9.60 1.78 6.63
C ALA A 328 10.45 2.29 7.80
N GLU A 329 9.95 2.16 9.03
CA GLU A 329 10.62 2.64 10.24
C GLU A 329 10.52 1.64 11.43
N GLY A 330 9.79 0.52 11.29
CA GLY A 330 9.60 -0.49 12.34
C GLY A 330 8.14 -0.64 12.80
N CYS A 331 7.35 0.43 12.84
CA CYS A 331 5.95 0.39 13.29
C CYS A 331 5.08 1.38 12.51
N ALA A 332 4.30 0.87 11.56
CA ALA A 332 3.52 1.72 10.67
C ALA A 332 2.49 2.63 11.37
N PRO A 333 1.71 2.19 12.38
CA PRO A 333 0.79 3.09 13.09
C PRO A 333 1.49 4.28 13.78
N LEU A 334 2.67 4.05 14.35
CA LEU A 334 3.46 5.12 14.97
C LEU A 334 4.04 6.08 13.93
N THR A 335 4.51 5.56 12.78
CA THR A 335 4.97 6.40 11.66
C THR A 335 3.81 7.23 11.10
N VAL A 336 2.61 6.65 10.95
CA VAL A 336 1.39 7.39 10.53
C VAL A 336 1.06 8.52 11.51
N ARG A 337 1.13 8.27 12.84
CA ARG A 337 0.89 9.31 13.85
C ARG A 337 1.90 10.45 13.72
N ARG A 338 3.19 10.15 13.65
CA ARG A 338 4.25 11.16 13.49
C ARG A 338 4.07 11.97 12.20
N LEU A 339 3.69 11.32 11.10
CA LEU A 339 3.39 11.99 9.84
C LEU A 339 2.19 12.92 9.97
N ALA A 340 1.11 12.48 10.62
CA ALA A 340 -0.08 13.30 10.88
C ALA A 340 0.25 14.54 11.72
N GLU A 341 1.07 14.40 12.77
CA GLU A 341 1.55 15.51 13.60
C GLU A 341 2.33 16.55 12.76
N GLN A 342 3.23 16.09 11.88
CA GLN A 342 3.98 16.98 10.97
C GLN A 342 3.08 17.68 9.95
N ILE A 343 2.08 16.97 9.40
CA ILE A 343 1.13 17.58 8.44
C ILE A 343 0.33 18.68 9.11
N VAL A 344 -0.22 18.41 10.30
CA VAL A 344 -1.02 19.39 11.05
C VAL A 344 -0.19 20.61 11.40
N ALA A 345 1.06 20.43 11.83
CA ALA A 345 1.98 21.55 12.12
C ALA A 345 2.31 22.44 10.90
N LEU A 346 2.10 21.94 9.69
CA LEU A 346 2.30 22.71 8.45
C LEU A 346 1.03 23.43 7.98
N LEU A 347 -0.13 23.08 8.54
CA LEU A 347 -1.43 23.66 8.18
C LEU A 347 -1.85 24.77 9.13
N ASP A 348 -1.21 24.86 10.32
CA ASP A 348 -1.33 25.96 11.28
C ASP A 348 -0.54 27.17 10.81
#